data_52265769988e115e5649858a35e13793
#
_entry.id   52265769988e115e5649858a35e13793
#
_cell.length_a   1.000
_cell.length_b   1.000
_cell.length_c   1.000
_cell.angle_alpha   90.00
_cell.angle_beta   90.00
_cell.angle_gamma   90.00
#
_symmetry.space_group_name_H-M   'P 1'
#
loop_
_entity.id
_entity.type
_entity.pdbx_description
1 polymer ?
#
loop_
_entity_poly.entity_id
_entity_poly.type
_entity_poly.pdbx_seq_one_letter_code
_entity_poly.pdbx_strand_id
1 'polypeptide(L)'
;MASLDSSLVHLLCQNQVLGNPSWTVGCSVDVRVHDYKEGTPEEKTYYIELWDVGGSVGSASSLKNTRAVFYNSVNGIVLVHDLTNKKSSQNLYRWSLEALNKDSSPTGVIVSNGDYDREQFADSSVPLLLIGTKFDQIPENKRNDVLTRTAFLSEDFNAEEINLDCTNQRYFAAGTSNAVKLSRFFDKVVEKRYFTRDPSQMTGFTERKRFNFKSVHYD
;
A
#
# COMPACT_ATOMS: atom_id res chain seq x y z
N MET A 1 5.69 -8.38 13.36
CA MET A 1 5.71 -8.53 11.91
C MET A 1 4.36 -8.12 11.40
N ALA A 2 4.27 -7.01 10.67
CA ALA A 2 3.04 -6.68 9.96
C ALA A 2 3.13 -7.40 8.61
N SER A 3 2.63 -8.63 8.51
CA SER A 3 2.19 -9.10 7.21
C SER A 3 0.90 -8.34 6.91
N LEU A 4 0.76 -7.86 5.70
CA LEU A 4 -0.55 -7.48 5.20
C LEU A 4 -1.44 -8.68 5.52
N ASP A 5 -2.51 -8.45 6.24
CA ASP A 5 -3.46 -9.53 6.52
C ASP A 5 -4.07 -9.90 5.17
N SER A 6 -3.91 -11.15 4.73
CA SER A 6 -4.48 -11.63 3.45
C SER A 6 -5.99 -11.36 3.40
N SER A 7 -6.65 -11.29 4.56
CA SER A 7 -8.04 -10.84 4.69
C SER A 7 -8.23 -9.40 4.24
N LEU A 8 -7.29 -8.50 4.54
CA LEU A 8 -7.36 -7.12 4.11
C LEU A 8 -7.20 -7.01 2.59
N VAL A 9 -6.23 -7.70 2.00
CA VAL A 9 -6.03 -7.68 0.52
C VAL A 9 -7.28 -8.18 -0.19
N HIS A 10 -7.86 -9.28 0.29
CA HIS A 10 -9.08 -9.82 -0.26
C HIS A 10 -10.26 -8.84 -0.13
N LEU A 11 -10.37 -8.19 1.02
CA LEU A 11 -11.38 -7.15 1.25
C LEU A 11 -11.17 -5.94 0.32
N LEU A 12 -9.93 -5.50 0.12
CA LEU A 12 -9.60 -4.39 -0.78
C LEU A 12 -9.86 -4.72 -2.25
N CYS A 13 -9.59 -5.95 -2.70
CA CYS A 13 -9.72 -6.36 -4.10
C CYS A 13 -11.14 -6.80 -4.46
N GLN A 14 -11.77 -7.61 -3.60
CA GLN A 14 -13.04 -8.29 -3.90
C GLN A 14 -14.23 -7.70 -3.14
N ASN A 15 -13.99 -6.81 -2.17
CA ASN A 15 -14.97 -6.34 -1.20
C ASN A 15 -15.71 -7.51 -0.49
N GLN A 16 -14.97 -8.58 -0.21
CA GLN A 16 -15.47 -9.79 0.44
C GLN A 16 -14.57 -10.14 1.62
N VAL A 17 -15.17 -10.79 2.62
CA VAL A 17 -14.46 -11.27 3.81
C VAL A 17 -13.87 -12.66 3.52
N LEU A 18 -12.57 -12.81 3.79
CA LEU A 18 -11.90 -14.11 3.70
C LEU A 18 -12.04 -14.88 5.02
N GLY A 19 -12.64 -16.08 4.97
CA GLY A 19 -12.97 -16.85 6.17
C GLY A 19 -11.75 -17.37 6.95
N ASN A 20 -10.73 -17.87 6.28
CA ASN A 20 -9.52 -18.43 6.89
C ASN A 20 -8.27 -17.98 6.12
N PRO A 21 -7.69 -16.82 6.49
CA PRO A 21 -6.46 -16.36 5.86
C PRO A 21 -5.30 -17.28 6.22
N SER A 22 -4.50 -17.65 5.22
CA SER A 22 -3.22 -18.33 5.41
C SER A 22 -2.09 -17.30 5.50
N TRP A 23 -0.95 -17.72 6.08
CA TRP A 23 0.25 -16.89 6.11
C TRP A 23 0.81 -16.70 4.70
N THR A 24 1.13 -15.46 4.34
CA THR A 24 1.78 -15.17 3.07
C THR A 24 3.27 -15.54 3.15
N VAL A 25 3.67 -16.50 2.32
CA VAL A 25 5.08 -16.89 2.14
C VAL A 25 5.59 -16.23 0.87
N GLY A 26 6.58 -15.36 0.99
CA GLY A 26 7.10 -14.59 -0.15
C GLY A 26 6.20 -13.43 -0.51
N CYS A 27 5.53 -13.48 -1.63
CA CYS A 27 4.61 -12.45 -2.11
C CYS A 27 3.38 -13.08 -2.75
N SER A 28 2.20 -12.52 -2.50
CA SER A 28 0.99 -12.81 -3.27
C SER A 28 0.51 -11.56 -4.01
N VAL A 29 -0.18 -11.76 -5.14
CA VAL A 29 -0.67 -10.66 -5.97
C VAL A 29 -2.16 -10.86 -6.22
N ASP A 30 -2.92 -9.84 -5.89
CA ASP A 30 -4.35 -9.75 -6.19
C ASP A 30 -4.63 -8.52 -7.04
N VAL A 31 -5.73 -8.55 -7.80
CA VAL A 31 -6.09 -7.46 -8.71
C VAL A 31 -7.39 -6.80 -8.25
N ARG A 32 -7.35 -5.48 -8.09
CA ARG A 32 -8.52 -4.64 -7.89
C ARG A 32 -8.90 -3.94 -9.19
N VAL A 33 -10.18 -3.97 -9.52
CA VAL A 33 -10.75 -3.09 -10.54
C VAL A 33 -11.05 -1.74 -9.89
N HIS A 34 -10.59 -0.64 -10.49
CA HIS A 34 -10.77 0.71 -9.98
C HIS A 34 -11.20 1.66 -11.09
N ASP A 35 -12.30 2.36 -10.87
CA ASP A 35 -12.79 3.39 -11.77
C ASP A 35 -12.23 4.75 -11.34
N TYR A 36 -11.20 5.18 -12.06
CA TYR A 36 -10.53 6.47 -11.85
C TYR A 36 -11.49 7.60 -12.14
N LYS A 37 -11.60 8.56 -11.23
CA LYS A 37 -12.51 9.71 -11.31
C LYS A 37 -13.94 9.30 -11.62
N GLU A 38 -14.44 8.26 -10.94
CA GLU A 38 -15.81 7.74 -11.09
C GLU A 38 -16.86 8.86 -11.08
N GLY A 39 -17.82 8.79 -12.00
CA GLY A 39 -18.90 9.77 -12.13
C GLY A 39 -18.52 11.08 -12.83
N THR A 40 -17.30 11.18 -13.37
CA THR A 40 -16.85 12.34 -14.15
C THR A 40 -16.65 12.00 -15.64
N PRO A 41 -16.57 13.01 -16.54
CA PRO A 41 -16.25 12.76 -17.95
C PRO A 41 -14.86 12.13 -18.20
N GLU A 42 -13.99 12.16 -17.18
CA GLU A 42 -12.65 11.60 -17.25
C GLU A 42 -12.59 10.16 -16.70
N GLU A 43 -13.73 9.58 -16.36
CA GLU A 43 -13.84 8.24 -15.81
C GLU A 43 -13.20 7.20 -16.72
N LYS A 44 -12.34 6.37 -16.12
CA LYS A 44 -11.66 5.29 -16.82
C LYS A 44 -11.33 4.15 -15.87
N THR A 45 -11.62 2.93 -16.27
CA THR A 45 -11.32 1.72 -15.48
C THR A 45 -9.85 1.32 -15.57
N TYR A 46 -9.23 1.04 -14.44
CA TYR A 46 -7.88 0.52 -14.30
C TYR A 46 -7.86 -0.77 -13.49
N TYR A 47 -6.88 -1.63 -13.79
CA TYR A 47 -6.58 -2.82 -13.03
C TYR A 47 -5.35 -2.53 -12.17
N ILE A 48 -5.52 -2.58 -10.86
CA ILE A 48 -4.47 -2.26 -9.89
C ILE A 48 -4.03 -3.56 -9.22
N GLU A 49 -2.75 -3.89 -9.36
CA GLU A 49 -2.14 -5.04 -8.68
C GLU A 49 -1.78 -4.64 -7.25
N LEU A 50 -2.31 -5.39 -6.28
CA LEU A 50 -1.94 -5.31 -4.88
C LEU A 50 -0.98 -6.46 -4.54
N TRP A 51 0.23 -6.10 -4.15
CA TRP A 51 1.29 -7.03 -3.82
C TRP A 51 1.40 -7.16 -2.30
N ASP A 52 0.94 -8.31 -1.76
CA ASP A 52 1.11 -8.66 -0.35
C ASP A 52 2.49 -9.27 -0.14
N VAL A 53 3.39 -8.50 0.44
CA VAL A 53 4.77 -8.92 0.71
C VAL A 53 4.89 -9.47 2.12
N GLY A 54 5.03 -10.79 2.23
CA GLY A 54 5.11 -11.51 3.49
C GLY A 54 6.26 -11.03 4.40
N GLY A 55 5.95 -10.84 5.68
CA GLY A 55 6.90 -10.36 6.68
C GLY A 55 7.87 -11.42 7.21
N SER A 56 7.63 -12.69 6.91
CA SER A 56 8.29 -13.83 7.56
C SER A 56 9.04 -14.70 6.58
N VAL A 57 10.30 -14.39 6.30
CA VAL A 57 11.20 -15.38 5.69
C VAL A 57 12.65 -15.19 6.15
N GLY A 58 13.25 -16.17 6.83
CA GLY A 58 14.69 -16.37 6.98
C GLY A 58 15.52 -15.29 7.71
N SER A 59 16.83 -15.43 7.73
CA SER A 59 17.72 -14.52 8.46
C SER A 59 17.71 -13.08 7.94
N ALA A 60 17.77 -12.13 8.84
CA ALA A 60 17.49 -10.70 8.62
C ALA A 60 18.27 -10.01 7.48
N SER A 61 19.45 -10.48 7.12
CA SER A 61 20.29 -9.85 6.09
C SER A 61 19.96 -10.28 4.65
N SER A 62 19.57 -11.54 4.46
CA SER A 62 19.23 -12.07 3.14
C SER A 62 17.89 -11.54 2.62
N LEU A 63 17.00 -11.15 3.52
CA LEU A 63 15.62 -10.78 3.21
C LEU A 63 15.43 -9.36 2.71
N LYS A 64 16.24 -8.41 3.17
CA LYS A 64 16.17 -7.02 2.69
C LYS A 64 16.35 -6.97 1.17
N ASN A 65 17.36 -7.68 0.67
CA ASN A 65 17.65 -7.72 -0.77
C ASN A 65 16.54 -8.43 -1.56
N THR A 66 15.93 -9.46 -1.01
CA THR A 66 14.84 -10.19 -1.67
C THR A 66 13.57 -9.35 -1.75
N ARG A 67 13.23 -8.61 -0.69
CA ARG A 67 12.05 -7.74 -0.68
C ARG A 67 12.21 -6.49 -1.53
N ALA A 68 13.43 -5.96 -1.64
CA ALA A 68 13.72 -4.78 -2.46
C ALA A 68 13.27 -4.95 -3.92
N VAL A 69 13.26 -6.20 -4.43
CA VAL A 69 12.76 -6.51 -5.78
C VAL A 69 11.27 -6.17 -5.93
N PHE A 70 10.48 -6.38 -4.87
CA PHE A 70 9.03 -6.09 -4.90
C PHE A 70 8.71 -4.60 -4.77
N TYR A 71 9.64 -3.80 -4.24
CA TYR A 71 9.44 -2.36 -4.05
C TYR A 71 9.89 -1.52 -5.25
N ASN A 72 10.54 -2.14 -6.24
CA ASN A 72 10.97 -1.42 -7.43
C ASN A 72 9.77 -0.96 -8.25
N SER A 73 9.72 0.35 -8.53
CA SER A 73 8.68 0.95 -9.39
C SER A 73 7.26 0.85 -8.86
N VAL A 74 7.06 0.76 -7.54
CA VAL A 74 5.72 0.83 -6.94
C VAL A 74 5.10 2.20 -7.16
N ASN A 75 3.79 2.21 -7.41
CA ASN A 75 3.04 3.43 -7.68
C ASN A 75 2.23 3.91 -6.48
N GLY A 76 2.18 3.12 -5.42
CA GLY A 76 1.57 3.43 -4.13
C GLY A 76 1.97 2.40 -3.09
N ILE A 77 1.87 2.77 -1.81
CA ILE A 77 2.19 1.89 -0.69
C ILE A 77 1.05 1.94 0.31
N VAL A 78 0.57 0.76 0.74
CA VAL A 78 -0.37 0.60 1.85
C VAL A 78 0.41 0.14 3.06
N LEU A 79 0.47 0.99 4.08
CA LEU A 79 1.08 0.69 5.38
C LEU A 79 0.02 0.10 6.30
N VAL A 80 0.22 -1.14 6.76
CA VAL A 80 -0.77 -1.85 7.56
C VAL A 80 -0.22 -2.13 8.95
N HIS A 81 -1.04 -1.87 9.97
CA HIS A 81 -0.71 -2.21 11.35
C HIS A 81 -1.90 -2.76 12.12
N ASP A 82 -1.59 -3.54 13.13
CA ASP A 82 -2.54 -4.09 14.08
C ASP A 82 -2.79 -3.08 15.21
N LEU A 83 -4.01 -2.57 15.32
CA LEU A 83 -4.39 -1.56 16.32
C LEU A 83 -4.28 -2.09 17.76
N THR A 84 -4.33 -3.41 17.94
CA THR A 84 -4.17 -4.04 19.26
C THR A 84 -2.71 -4.15 19.69
N ASN A 85 -1.75 -3.94 18.75
CA ASN A 85 -0.33 -4.17 18.98
C ASN A 85 0.51 -2.92 18.71
N LYS A 86 0.93 -2.24 19.77
CA LYS A 86 1.77 -1.03 19.68
C LYS A 86 3.07 -1.24 18.90
N LYS A 87 3.69 -2.43 18.98
CA LYS A 87 4.91 -2.72 18.22
C LYS A 87 4.68 -2.76 16.73
N SER A 88 3.46 -3.14 16.30
CA SER A 88 3.07 -3.10 14.90
C SER A 88 3.15 -1.67 14.34
N SER A 89 2.61 -0.70 15.07
CA SER A 89 2.69 0.72 14.69
C SER A 89 4.14 1.24 14.64
N GLN A 90 4.96 0.88 15.63
CA GLN A 90 6.36 1.30 15.68
C GLN A 90 7.19 0.75 14.51
N ASN A 91 6.86 -0.44 14.02
CA ASN A 91 7.55 -1.05 12.89
C ASN A 91 7.24 -0.37 11.54
N LEU A 92 6.17 0.42 11.45
CA LEU A 92 5.77 1.08 10.20
C LEU A 92 6.86 2.00 9.65
N TYR A 93 7.56 2.75 10.51
CA TYR A 93 8.64 3.63 10.08
C TYR A 93 9.75 2.86 9.34
N ARG A 94 10.17 1.73 9.90
CA ARG A 94 11.18 0.88 9.26
C ARG A 94 10.69 0.32 7.93
N TRP A 95 9.43 -0.14 7.87
CA TRP A 95 8.86 -0.69 6.67
C TRP A 95 8.67 0.35 5.58
N SER A 96 8.26 1.56 5.93
CA SER A 96 8.09 2.64 4.97
C SER A 96 9.43 3.10 4.38
N LEU A 97 10.47 3.23 5.20
CA LEU A 97 11.82 3.56 4.71
C LEU A 97 12.37 2.46 3.79
N GLU A 98 12.19 1.20 4.14
CA GLU A 98 12.59 0.06 3.31
C GLU A 98 11.85 0.10 1.95
N ALA A 99 10.53 0.27 1.97
CA ALA A 99 9.71 0.28 0.76
C ALA A 99 9.97 1.51 -0.15
N LEU A 100 10.36 2.64 0.43
CA LEU A 100 10.73 3.85 -0.32
C LEU A 100 12.20 3.88 -0.77
N ASN A 101 12.97 2.81 -0.53
CA ASN A 101 14.41 2.73 -0.78
C ASN A 101 15.23 3.86 -0.10
N LYS A 102 14.70 4.42 1.00
CA LYS A 102 15.37 5.46 1.78
C LYS A 102 16.25 4.91 2.91
N ASP A 103 16.32 3.60 3.05
CA ASP A 103 17.12 2.88 4.05
C ASP A 103 18.64 2.93 3.74
N SER A 104 19.01 3.50 2.59
CA SER A 104 20.39 3.65 2.12
C SER A 104 21.00 4.99 2.55
N SER A 105 20.86 5.37 3.81
CA SER A 105 21.68 6.46 4.32
C SER A 105 23.16 6.04 4.32
N PRO A 106 24.07 6.76 3.66
CA PRO A 106 25.49 6.40 3.60
C PRO A 106 26.18 6.37 4.99
N THR A 107 25.50 6.86 6.00
CA THR A 107 26.08 7.06 7.34
C THR A 107 25.85 5.91 8.30
N GLY A 108 25.13 4.83 7.92
CA GLY A 108 24.98 3.66 8.80
C GLY A 108 24.35 3.94 10.17
N VAL A 109 23.84 5.12 10.40
CA VAL A 109 23.21 5.51 11.66
C VAL A 109 21.85 4.82 11.69
N ILE A 110 21.80 3.70 12.40
CA ILE A 110 20.55 3.18 12.92
C ILE A 110 20.08 4.24 13.92
N VAL A 111 19.11 5.06 13.54
CA VAL A 111 18.45 5.99 14.45
C VAL A 111 17.73 5.14 15.50
N SER A 112 18.43 4.83 16.57
CA SER A 112 17.84 4.24 17.77
C SER A 112 17.12 5.37 18.50
N ASN A 113 15.84 5.17 18.75
CA ASN A 113 14.96 6.02 19.54
C ASN A 113 14.36 7.26 18.85
N GLY A 114 13.28 7.04 18.09
CA GLY A 114 12.17 7.99 18.11
C GLY A 114 12.24 9.26 17.25
N ASP A 115 13.40 9.63 16.74
CA ASP A 115 13.55 10.80 15.86
C ASP A 115 13.54 10.37 14.40
N TYR A 116 12.38 9.91 13.94
CA TYR A 116 12.13 9.80 12.50
C TYR A 116 11.80 11.20 11.98
N ASP A 117 12.59 11.63 11.02
CA ASP A 117 12.41 12.92 10.39
C ASP A 117 11.16 12.89 9.51
N ARG A 118 10.13 13.67 9.88
CA ARG A 118 8.90 13.83 9.09
C ARG A 118 9.19 14.28 7.66
N GLU A 119 10.26 15.03 7.45
CA GLU A 119 10.67 15.52 6.13
C GLU A 119 10.99 14.36 5.17
N GLN A 120 11.39 13.18 5.69
CA GLN A 120 11.68 12.01 4.86
C GLN A 120 10.46 11.48 4.11
N PHE A 121 9.25 11.70 4.65
CA PHE A 121 8.01 11.24 4.04
C PHE A 121 7.28 12.37 3.30
N ALA A 122 7.47 13.62 3.69
CA ALA A 122 6.82 14.78 3.08
C ALA A 122 7.15 14.91 1.58
N ASP A 123 8.39 14.62 1.19
CA ASP A 123 8.87 14.69 -0.19
C ASP A 123 8.61 13.41 -1.01
N SER A 124 7.91 12.43 -0.43
CA SER A 124 7.61 11.21 -1.16
C SER A 124 6.61 11.46 -2.28
N SER A 125 7.04 11.24 -3.52
CA SER A 125 6.14 11.28 -4.66
C SER A 125 5.24 10.03 -4.78
N VAL A 126 5.43 9.02 -3.92
CA VAL A 126 4.64 7.79 -3.87
C VAL A 126 3.48 7.98 -2.89
N PRO A 127 2.22 7.82 -3.32
CA PRO A 127 1.08 7.90 -2.43
C PRO A 127 1.15 6.85 -1.32
N LEU A 128 0.85 7.26 -0.09
CA LEU A 128 0.80 6.39 1.08
C LEU A 128 -0.63 6.31 1.62
N LEU A 129 -1.06 5.12 2.02
CA LEU A 129 -2.31 4.88 2.76
C LEU A 129 -1.98 4.13 4.04
N LEU A 130 -2.46 4.61 5.18
CA LEU A 130 -2.31 3.95 6.47
C LEU A 130 -3.59 3.18 6.82
N ILE A 131 -3.48 1.87 7.09
CA ILE A 131 -4.62 1.04 7.48
C ILE A 131 -4.35 0.41 8.84
N GLY A 132 -5.19 0.74 9.82
CA GLY A 132 -5.27 0.07 11.12
C GLY A 132 -6.30 -1.05 11.09
N THR A 133 -5.86 -2.27 11.36
CA THR A 133 -6.73 -3.47 11.40
C THR A 133 -7.15 -3.83 12.82
N LYS A 134 -8.12 -4.74 12.96
CA LYS A 134 -8.65 -5.23 14.24
C LYS A 134 -9.28 -4.14 15.11
N PHE A 135 -9.94 -3.18 14.48
CA PHE A 135 -10.60 -2.09 15.19
C PHE A 135 -11.75 -2.58 16.10
N ASP A 136 -12.39 -3.69 15.72
CA ASP A 136 -13.40 -4.41 16.50
C ASP A 136 -12.89 -4.90 17.85
N GLN A 137 -11.60 -5.24 17.94
CA GLN A 137 -10.96 -5.77 19.14
C GLN A 137 -10.50 -4.67 20.13
N ILE A 138 -10.65 -3.40 19.76
CA ILE A 138 -10.30 -2.28 20.66
C ILE A 138 -11.46 -2.00 21.61
N PRO A 139 -11.24 -2.11 22.93
CA PRO A 139 -12.23 -1.75 23.93
C PRO A 139 -12.69 -0.30 23.75
N GLU A 140 -13.97 -0.04 23.90
CA GLU A 140 -14.58 1.25 23.62
C GLU A 140 -13.92 2.41 24.39
N ASN A 141 -13.57 2.20 25.65
CA ASN A 141 -12.87 3.16 26.49
C ASN A 141 -11.42 3.47 26.03
N LYS A 142 -10.85 2.69 25.13
CA LYS A 142 -9.49 2.89 24.55
C LYS A 142 -9.51 3.37 23.11
N ARG A 143 -10.68 3.41 22.47
CA ARG A 143 -10.78 3.76 21.04
C ARG A 143 -10.24 5.15 20.75
N ASN A 144 -10.59 6.15 21.56
CA ASN A 144 -10.10 7.50 21.36
C ASN A 144 -8.57 7.60 21.44
N ASP A 145 -7.94 6.93 22.41
CA ASP A 145 -6.48 6.92 22.53
C ASP A 145 -5.80 6.26 21.34
N VAL A 146 -6.40 5.16 20.84
CA VAL A 146 -5.90 4.47 19.66
C VAL A 146 -6.05 5.34 18.42
N LEU A 147 -7.22 5.96 18.20
CA LEU A 147 -7.47 6.83 17.05
C LEU A 147 -6.57 8.07 17.08
N THR A 148 -6.36 8.69 18.23
CA THR A 148 -5.43 9.83 18.37
C THR A 148 -4.01 9.42 17.96
N ARG A 149 -3.55 8.25 18.41
CA ARG A 149 -2.22 7.75 18.08
C ARG A 149 -2.07 7.43 16.58
N THR A 150 -3.09 6.84 15.95
CA THR A 150 -3.05 6.55 14.51
C THR A 150 -3.14 7.83 13.67
N ALA A 151 -3.86 8.85 14.14
CA ALA A 151 -3.88 10.16 13.50
C ALA A 151 -2.48 10.81 13.46
N PHE A 152 -1.72 10.74 14.54
CA PHE A 152 -0.31 11.20 14.53
C PHE A 152 0.54 10.43 13.53
N LEU A 153 0.36 9.10 13.42
CA LEU A 153 1.07 8.31 12.42
C LEU A 153 0.72 8.72 10.99
N SER A 154 -0.56 9.01 10.73
CA SER A 154 -1.00 9.45 9.40
C SER A 154 -0.42 10.81 9.03
N GLU A 155 -0.29 11.72 10.00
CA GLU A 155 0.41 13.00 9.82
C GLU A 155 1.90 12.80 9.52
N ASP A 156 2.59 11.94 10.30
CA ASP A 156 4.02 11.66 10.12
C ASP A 156 4.31 11.08 8.73
N PHE A 157 3.43 10.23 8.19
CA PHE A 157 3.58 9.64 6.87
C PHE A 157 2.96 10.49 5.74
N ASN A 158 2.32 11.61 6.05
CA ASN A 158 1.53 12.38 5.08
C ASN A 158 0.54 11.46 4.31
N ALA A 159 -0.13 10.58 5.03
CA ALA A 159 -1.00 9.54 4.49
C ALA A 159 -2.45 9.73 4.96
N GLU A 160 -3.42 9.30 4.15
CA GLU A 160 -4.78 9.14 4.65
C GLU A 160 -4.86 7.89 5.54
N GLU A 161 -5.73 7.95 6.54
CA GLU A 161 -5.90 6.89 7.53
C GLU A 161 -7.28 6.22 7.40
N ILE A 162 -7.28 4.87 7.45
CA ILE A 162 -8.47 4.05 7.56
C ILE A 162 -8.29 3.06 8.71
N ASN A 163 -9.22 3.04 9.67
CA ASN A 163 -9.25 2.04 10.75
C ASN A 163 -10.47 1.13 10.54
N LEU A 164 -10.25 -0.18 10.53
CA LEU A 164 -11.30 -1.11 10.16
C LEU A 164 -11.17 -2.50 10.83
N ASP A 165 -12.26 -3.23 10.76
CA ASP A 165 -12.35 -4.67 10.99
C ASP A 165 -12.35 -5.38 9.62
N CYS A 166 -11.35 -6.21 9.35
CA CYS A 166 -11.23 -6.95 8.09
C CYS A 166 -12.33 -8.01 7.90
N THR A 167 -13.09 -8.33 8.94
CA THR A 167 -14.21 -9.28 8.89
C THR A 167 -15.56 -8.63 8.55
N ASN A 168 -15.56 -7.31 8.31
CA ASN A 168 -16.77 -6.55 8.05
C ASN A 168 -16.64 -5.70 6.77
N GLN A 169 -17.19 -6.20 5.69
CA GLN A 169 -17.18 -5.51 4.37
C GLN A 169 -17.87 -4.15 4.37
N ARG A 170 -18.73 -3.84 5.36
CA ARG A 170 -19.44 -2.56 5.42
C ARG A 170 -18.52 -1.35 5.60
N TYR A 171 -17.27 -1.57 6.04
CA TYR A 171 -16.29 -0.49 6.15
C TYR A 171 -15.98 0.18 4.81
N PHE A 172 -16.16 -0.55 3.69
CA PHE A 172 -15.98 -0.02 2.33
C PHE A 172 -17.29 0.04 1.53
N ALA A 173 -18.44 0.02 2.21
CA ALA A 173 -19.72 0.21 1.55
C ALA A 173 -19.78 1.58 0.85
N ALA A 174 -20.48 1.64 -0.27
CA ALA A 174 -20.67 2.88 -1.03
C ALA A 174 -21.18 4.03 -0.15
N GLY A 175 -20.58 5.21 -0.30
CA GLY A 175 -20.91 6.39 0.50
C GLY A 175 -20.24 6.48 1.87
N THR A 176 -19.46 5.47 2.29
CA THR A 176 -18.68 5.58 3.53
C THR A 176 -17.43 6.45 3.34
N SER A 177 -16.99 7.13 4.41
CA SER A 177 -15.74 7.88 4.41
C SER A 177 -14.53 7.01 4.01
N ASN A 178 -14.50 5.75 4.42
CA ASN A 178 -13.42 4.82 4.08
C ASN A 178 -13.41 4.46 2.59
N ALA A 179 -14.59 4.27 1.97
CA ALA A 179 -14.69 4.04 0.54
C ALA A 179 -14.16 5.24 -0.25
N VAL A 180 -14.49 6.46 0.17
CA VAL A 180 -14.00 7.70 -0.47
C VAL A 180 -12.47 7.84 -0.30
N LYS A 181 -11.93 7.60 0.88
CA LYS A 181 -10.48 7.65 1.12
C LYS A 181 -9.74 6.61 0.27
N LEU A 182 -10.28 5.39 0.20
CA LEU A 182 -9.70 4.32 -0.60
C LEU A 182 -9.71 4.64 -2.09
N SER A 183 -10.83 5.15 -2.61
CA SER A 183 -10.94 5.58 -4.01
C SER A 183 -9.93 6.68 -4.32
N ARG A 184 -9.84 7.70 -3.48
CA ARG A 184 -8.88 8.80 -3.64
C ARG A 184 -7.42 8.33 -3.61
N PHE A 185 -7.10 7.35 -2.76
CA PHE A 185 -5.76 6.75 -2.76
C PHE A 185 -5.46 6.08 -4.10
N PHE A 186 -6.38 5.28 -4.64
CA PHE A 186 -6.16 4.61 -5.92
C PHE A 186 -6.15 5.59 -7.10
N ASP A 187 -6.89 6.68 -7.05
CA ASP A 187 -6.78 7.77 -8.03
C ASP A 187 -5.35 8.33 -8.06
N LYS A 188 -4.77 8.62 -6.90
CA LYS A 188 -3.37 9.06 -6.79
C LYS A 188 -2.37 8.02 -7.31
N VAL A 189 -2.63 6.73 -7.11
CA VAL A 189 -1.81 5.64 -7.65
C VAL A 189 -1.84 5.63 -9.19
N VAL A 190 -3.02 5.79 -9.78
CA VAL A 190 -3.19 5.93 -11.23
C VAL A 190 -2.47 7.18 -11.75
N GLU A 191 -2.63 8.31 -11.07
CA GLU A 191 -1.96 9.57 -11.41
C GLU A 191 -0.44 9.42 -11.38
N LYS A 192 0.09 8.78 -10.34
CA LYS A 192 1.52 8.50 -10.21
C LYS A 192 2.03 7.67 -11.38
N ARG A 193 1.28 6.67 -11.82
CA ARG A 193 1.69 5.77 -12.90
C ARG A 193 1.65 6.41 -14.27
N TYR A 194 0.59 7.18 -14.57
CA TYR A 194 0.28 7.58 -15.94
C TYR A 194 0.41 9.07 -16.21
N PHE A 195 0.31 9.93 -15.18
CA PHE A 195 0.28 11.37 -15.35
C PHE A 195 1.49 12.10 -14.76
N THR A 196 2.20 11.49 -13.81
CA THR A 196 3.47 12.05 -13.34
C THR A 196 4.56 11.70 -14.34
N ARG A 197 4.88 12.63 -15.24
CA ARG A 197 6.05 12.51 -16.12
C ARG A 197 7.28 12.81 -15.27
N ASP A 198 8.12 11.81 -15.03
CA ASP A 198 9.45 12.01 -14.51
C ASP A 198 10.31 12.63 -15.63
N PRO A 199 10.82 13.85 -15.48
CA PRO A 199 11.65 14.51 -16.52
C PRO A 199 12.89 13.69 -16.89
N SER A 200 13.36 12.79 -16.02
CA SER A 200 14.52 11.93 -16.26
C SER A 200 14.27 10.76 -17.22
N GLN A 201 13.01 10.43 -17.52
CA GLN A 201 12.64 9.34 -18.44
C GLN A 201 12.31 9.81 -19.86
N MET A 202 12.54 11.05 -20.20
CA MET A 202 12.27 11.58 -21.56
C MET A 202 13.28 11.14 -22.63
N THR A 203 14.28 10.32 -22.30
CA THR A 203 15.22 9.77 -23.28
C THR A 203 14.96 8.26 -23.44
N GLY A 204 14.06 7.88 -24.35
CA GLY A 204 14.03 6.49 -24.80
C GLY A 204 12.71 5.79 -25.04
N PHE A 205 11.59 6.46 -25.25
CA PHE A 205 10.41 5.78 -25.79
C PHE A 205 10.28 6.01 -27.29
N THR A 206 11.05 5.25 -28.04
CA THR A 206 10.69 4.88 -29.41
C THR A 206 9.46 3.98 -29.36
N GLU A 207 8.45 4.34 -30.14
CA GLU A 207 7.21 3.59 -30.34
C GLU A 207 7.49 2.08 -30.45
N ARG A 208 6.96 1.30 -29.48
CA ARG A 208 6.90 -0.16 -29.66
C ARG A 208 5.88 -0.42 -30.79
N LYS A 209 6.41 -0.83 -31.93
CA LYS A 209 5.67 -1.32 -33.08
C LYS A 209 4.61 -2.33 -32.62
N ARG A 210 3.36 -2.07 -32.99
CA ARG A 210 2.26 -3.03 -32.88
C ARG A 210 2.68 -4.31 -33.59
N PHE A 211 2.75 -5.40 -32.88
CA PHE A 211 2.86 -6.73 -33.48
C PHE A 211 1.50 -7.04 -34.11
N ASN A 212 1.43 -6.94 -35.45
CA ASN A 212 0.34 -7.49 -36.21
C ASN A 212 0.52 -9.00 -36.30
N PHE A 213 -0.31 -9.76 -35.60
CA PHE A 213 -0.47 -11.18 -35.86
C PHE A 213 -1.17 -11.35 -37.22
N LYS A 214 -0.42 -11.72 -38.24
CA LYS A 214 -1.01 -12.28 -39.47
C LYS A 214 -1.41 -13.72 -39.14
N SER A 215 -2.72 -14.00 -39.21
CA SER A 215 -3.22 -15.38 -39.26
C SER A 215 -2.71 -16.08 -40.50
N VAL A 216 -1.96 -17.13 -40.31
CA VAL A 216 -1.57 -18.05 -41.41
C VAL A 216 -2.70 -19.07 -41.51
N HIS A 217 -3.49 -18.99 -42.57
CA HIS A 217 -4.39 -20.07 -42.98
C HIS A 217 -3.53 -21.12 -43.68
N TYR A 218 -3.59 -22.36 -43.21
CA TYR A 218 -3.17 -23.53 -43.95
C TYR A 218 -4.38 -24.07 -44.72
N ASP A 219 -4.24 -24.17 -46.06
CA ASP A 219 -5.09 -24.98 -46.91
C ASP A 219 -4.74 -26.47 -46.79
#